data_505faae24ca8c862b402086b1d11ce5f
#
_entry.id   505faae24ca8c862b402086b1d11ce5f
#
_cell.length_a   1.000
_cell.length_b   1.000
_cell.length_c   1.000
_cell.angle_alpha   90.00
_cell.angle_beta   90.00
_cell.angle_gamma   90.00
#
_symmetry.space_group_name_H-M   'P 1'
#
loop_
_entity.id
_entity.type
_entity.pdbx_description
1 polymer ?
#
loop_
_entity_poly.entity_id
_entity_poly.type
_entity_poly.pdbx_seq_one_letter_code
_entity_poly.pdbx_strand_id
1 'polypeptide(L)'
;VNASLGPNVTICPGQSLVLNPGTFASYKWQDNSINPTFTVTQTGDYSVQVVDADGCTGSGAVKITVDCKDVYFPSAFTPNGDITNPGFGVIGDIASLQQYSIDIYNRYGQKVFSSTDPNKKWDGRFKGVPSDMQTFIWFATYTQRGRIKQTRKGTITLIR
;
A
#
# COMPACT_ATOMS: atom_id res chain seq x y z
N VAL A 1 35.96 3.67 -5.21
CA VAL A 1 34.98 3.99 -4.17
C VAL A 1 33.61 3.60 -4.65
N ASN A 2 32.79 2.99 -3.80
CA ASN A 2 31.44 2.54 -4.15
C ASN A 2 30.41 3.33 -3.35
N ALA A 3 29.60 4.12 -4.05
CA ALA A 3 28.44 4.81 -3.45
C ALA A 3 27.21 3.96 -3.72
N SER A 4 26.54 3.47 -2.67
CA SER A 4 25.31 2.68 -2.80
C SER A 4 24.11 3.51 -2.38
N LEU A 5 23.11 3.60 -3.25
CA LEU A 5 21.81 4.23 -2.96
C LEU A 5 20.73 3.19 -2.59
N GLY A 6 21.13 1.92 -2.47
CA GLY A 6 20.20 0.82 -2.20
C GLY A 6 19.51 0.29 -3.46
N PRO A 7 18.54 -0.60 -3.30
CA PRO A 7 17.77 -1.18 -4.41
C PRO A 7 16.73 -0.18 -4.95
N ASN A 8 16.20 -0.47 -6.14
CA ASN A 8 15.07 0.27 -6.68
C ASN A 8 13.85 0.17 -5.74
N VAL A 9 13.17 1.28 -5.51
CA VAL A 9 12.08 1.39 -4.53
C VAL A 9 10.85 2.03 -5.17
N THR A 10 9.68 1.58 -4.75
CA THR A 10 8.40 2.24 -5.03
C THR A 10 7.90 2.95 -3.77
N ILE A 11 7.60 4.24 -3.88
CA ILE A 11 6.98 5.06 -2.83
C ILE A 11 5.59 5.53 -3.28
N CYS A 12 4.75 5.88 -2.32
CA CYS A 12 3.40 6.35 -2.62
C CYS A 12 3.35 7.87 -2.87
N PRO A 13 2.38 8.37 -3.63
CA PRO A 13 2.18 9.82 -3.78
C PRO A 13 2.06 10.52 -2.43
N GLY A 14 2.76 11.63 -2.26
CA GLY A 14 2.82 12.37 -1.01
C GLY A 14 3.87 11.88 -0.01
N GLN A 15 4.56 10.79 -0.29
CA GLN A 15 5.72 10.33 0.48
C GLN A 15 7.02 10.92 -0.04
N SER A 16 8.00 11.02 0.84
CA SER A 16 9.38 11.37 0.49
C SER A 16 10.33 10.26 0.93
N LEU A 17 11.39 10.06 0.16
CA LEU A 17 12.48 9.15 0.47
C LEU A 17 13.78 9.94 0.48
N VAL A 18 14.58 9.78 1.53
CA VAL A 18 15.90 10.38 1.62
C VAL A 18 16.95 9.37 1.14
N LEU A 19 17.63 9.71 0.06
CA LEU A 19 18.77 8.94 -0.45
C LEU A 19 20.04 9.37 0.29
N ASN A 20 20.80 8.40 0.76
CA ASN A 20 22.07 8.62 1.47
C ASN A 20 23.13 7.64 0.92
N PRO A 21 24.12 8.12 0.17
CA PRO A 21 25.16 7.26 -0.40
C PRO A 21 26.24 6.83 0.61
N GLY A 22 26.20 7.34 1.83
CA GLY A 22 27.25 7.18 2.84
C GLY A 22 28.05 8.46 3.06
N THR A 23 29.14 8.36 3.82
CA THR A 23 30.00 9.51 4.17
C THR A 23 31.16 9.63 3.20
N PHE A 24 31.24 10.75 2.49
CA PHE A 24 32.28 11.09 1.53
C PHE A 24 32.75 12.53 1.71
N ALA A 25 33.90 12.90 1.10
CA ALA A 25 34.43 14.25 1.15
C ALA A 25 33.60 15.23 0.30
N SER A 26 33.04 14.78 -0.81
CA SER A 26 32.15 15.59 -1.63
C SER A 26 31.09 14.75 -2.37
N TYR A 27 30.02 15.41 -2.76
CA TYR A 27 28.85 14.83 -3.45
C TYR A 27 28.48 15.69 -4.66
N LYS A 28 27.97 15.06 -5.69
CA LYS A 28 27.33 15.72 -6.84
C LYS A 28 26.20 14.86 -7.36
N TRP A 29 24.98 15.34 -7.18
CA TRP A 29 23.77 14.69 -7.65
C TRP A 29 23.47 15.03 -9.12
N GLN A 30 22.53 14.33 -9.73
CA GLN A 30 22.11 14.54 -11.13
C GLN A 30 21.60 15.96 -11.44
N ASP A 31 21.14 16.70 -10.44
CA ASP A 31 20.72 18.12 -10.54
C ASP A 31 21.82 19.11 -10.20
N ASN A 32 23.07 18.63 -10.04
CA ASN A 32 24.26 19.36 -9.59
C ASN A 32 24.24 19.82 -8.12
N SER A 33 23.27 19.41 -7.33
CA SER A 33 23.30 19.65 -5.87
C SER A 33 24.46 18.88 -5.22
N ILE A 34 24.98 19.42 -4.11
CA ILE A 34 26.19 18.93 -3.43
C ILE A 34 25.93 18.48 -2.00
N ASN A 35 24.66 18.36 -1.62
CA ASN A 35 24.29 17.94 -0.26
C ASN A 35 24.65 16.46 -0.02
N PRO A 36 24.94 16.06 1.23
CA PRO A 36 25.23 14.65 1.56
C PRO A 36 24.05 13.71 1.37
N THR A 37 22.83 14.25 1.30
CA THR A 37 21.59 13.49 1.07
C THR A 37 20.73 14.16 0.01
N PHE A 38 19.84 13.37 -0.62
CA PHE A 38 18.89 13.86 -1.62
C PHE A 38 17.48 13.39 -1.28
N THR A 39 16.52 14.30 -1.24
CA THR A 39 15.11 13.96 -0.94
C THR A 39 14.34 13.77 -2.24
N VAL A 40 13.74 12.59 -2.40
CA VAL A 40 12.98 12.18 -3.57
C VAL A 40 11.48 12.22 -3.27
N THR A 41 10.71 12.82 -4.16
CA THR A 41 9.24 12.91 -4.10
C THR A 41 8.57 12.52 -5.42
N GLN A 42 9.36 12.26 -6.46
CA GLN A 42 8.86 11.99 -7.82
C GLN A 42 9.53 10.74 -8.41
N THR A 43 8.85 10.13 -9.37
CA THR A 43 9.43 9.05 -10.18
C THR A 43 10.62 9.57 -10.97
N GLY A 44 11.72 8.81 -10.97
CA GLY A 44 12.91 9.15 -11.75
C GLY A 44 14.07 8.23 -11.47
N ASP A 45 15.13 8.42 -12.24
CA ASP A 45 16.43 7.82 -12.04
C ASP A 45 17.31 8.85 -11.30
N TYR A 46 17.79 8.46 -10.12
CA TYR A 46 18.60 9.30 -9.26
C TYR A 46 20.01 8.76 -9.22
N SER A 47 20.97 9.66 -9.38
CA SER A 47 22.40 9.31 -9.35
C SER A 47 23.22 10.32 -8.57
N VAL A 48 24.29 9.83 -7.98
CA VAL A 48 25.26 10.63 -7.24
C VAL A 48 26.67 10.24 -7.66
N GLN A 49 27.52 11.23 -7.82
CA GLN A 49 28.98 11.07 -7.86
C GLN A 49 29.55 11.50 -6.52
N VAL A 50 30.51 10.75 -6.01
CA VAL A 50 31.12 11.01 -4.71
C VAL A 50 32.66 11.01 -4.86
N VAL A 51 33.31 11.73 -3.96
CA VAL A 51 34.77 11.69 -3.84
C VAL A 51 35.09 11.41 -2.37
N ASP A 52 36.00 10.47 -2.12
CA ASP A 52 36.48 10.18 -0.77
C ASP A 52 37.56 11.13 -0.30
N ALA A 53 38.06 10.92 0.91
CA ALA A 53 39.13 11.73 1.50
C ALA A 53 40.48 11.59 0.76
N ASP A 54 40.69 10.50 0.04
CA ASP A 54 41.90 10.23 -0.72
C ASP A 54 41.80 10.74 -2.18
N GLY A 55 40.68 11.37 -2.54
CA GLY A 55 40.42 11.91 -3.88
C GLY A 55 39.91 10.87 -4.90
N CYS A 56 39.57 9.65 -4.47
CA CYS A 56 39.03 8.64 -5.35
C CYS A 56 37.56 8.89 -5.63
N THR A 57 37.14 8.76 -6.88
CA THR A 57 35.76 8.96 -7.31
C THR A 57 34.96 7.67 -7.29
N GLY A 58 33.65 7.79 -7.00
CA GLY A 58 32.67 6.71 -7.09
C GLY A 58 31.33 7.23 -7.56
N SER A 59 30.44 6.32 -7.91
CA SER A 59 29.09 6.68 -8.29
C SER A 59 28.06 5.65 -7.79
N GLY A 60 26.82 6.09 -7.59
CA GLY A 60 25.68 5.24 -7.29
C GLY A 60 24.45 5.71 -8.06
N ALA A 61 23.57 4.80 -8.39
CA ALA A 61 22.29 5.11 -9.03
C ALA A 61 21.17 4.24 -8.47
N VAL A 62 19.96 4.77 -8.46
CA VAL A 62 18.74 4.07 -8.02
C VAL A 62 17.56 4.59 -8.81
N LYS A 63 16.62 3.69 -9.15
CA LYS A 63 15.34 4.04 -9.74
C LYS A 63 14.26 4.10 -8.66
N ILE A 64 13.58 5.24 -8.57
CA ILE A 64 12.44 5.43 -7.68
C ILE A 64 11.17 5.56 -8.52
N THR A 65 10.15 4.82 -8.16
CA THR A 65 8.82 4.87 -8.78
C THR A 65 7.83 5.40 -7.76
N VAL A 66 7.04 6.40 -8.14
CA VAL A 66 5.91 6.89 -7.34
C VAL A 66 4.63 6.34 -7.95
N ASP A 67 4.16 5.22 -7.44
CA ASP A 67 2.98 4.53 -7.96
C ASP A 67 2.38 3.62 -6.88
N CYS A 68 1.54 4.19 -6.03
CA CYS A 68 0.73 3.39 -5.10
C CYS A 68 -0.74 3.59 -5.43
N LYS A 69 -1.37 2.50 -5.78
CA LYS A 69 -2.82 2.46 -5.94
C LYS A 69 -3.48 2.30 -4.56
N ASP A 70 -4.69 2.82 -4.43
CA ASP A 70 -5.48 2.65 -3.22
C ASP A 70 -6.19 1.30 -3.18
N VAL A 71 -6.62 0.90 -1.99
CA VAL A 71 -7.58 -0.17 -1.79
C VAL A 71 -8.99 0.41 -1.68
N TYR A 72 -9.99 -0.39 -2.08
CA TYR A 72 -11.38 0.01 -2.11
C TYR A 72 -12.25 -1.03 -1.41
N PHE A 73 -13.42 -0.59 -0.94
CA PHE A 73 -14.47 -1.46 -0.42
C PHE A 73 -15.75 -1.22 -1.23
N PRO A 74 -16.31 -2.24 -1.90
CA PRO A 74 -17.54 -2.10 -2.66
C PRO A 74 -18.72 -1.66 -1.79
N SER A 75 -19.75 -1.06 -2.39
CA SER A 75 -20.99 -0.68 -1.70
C SER A 75 -22.11 -1.70 -1.83
N ALA A 76 -21.96 -2.65 -2.75
CA ALA A 76 -22.90 -3.75 -2.98
C ALA A 76 -22.19 -4.98 -3.53
N PHE A 77 -22.77 -6.16 -3.32
CA PHE A 77 -22.30 -7.41 -3.92
C PHE A 77 -23.46 -8.39 -4.13
N THR A 78 -23.26 -9.32 -5.06
CA THR A 78 -24.26 -10.31 -5.49
C THR A 78 -23.66 -11.71 -5.39
N PRO A 79 -23.88 -12.44 -4.30
CA PRO A 79 -23.33 -13.79 -4.13
C PRO A 79 -24.21 -14.83 -4.86
N ASN A 80 -24.29 -14.71 -6.19
CA ASN A 80 -25.11 -15.57 -7.05
C ASN A 80 -24.33 -16.72 -7.70
N GLY A 81 -23.03 -16.86 -7.35
CA GLY A 81 -22.15 -17.92 -7.86
C GLY A 81 -21.48 -17.59 -9.21
N ASP A 82 -21.73 -16.43 -9.78
CA ASP A 82 -20.96 -15.96 -10.94
C ASP A 82 -19.62 -15.33 -10.53
N ILE A 83 -18.81 -14.93 -11.51
CA ILE A 83 -17.52 -14.32 -11.28
C ILE A 83 -17.58 -12.80 -11.01
N THR A 84 -18.77 -12.21 -11.09
CA THR A 84 -18.96 -10.77 -10.92
C THR A 84 -19.41 -10.47 -9.49
N ASN A 85 -18.53 -9.88 -8.68
CA ASN A 85 -18.77 -9.51 -7.28
C ASN A 85 -19.35 -10.65 -6.40
N PRO A 86 -18.76 -11.86 -6.42
CA PRO A 86 -19.28 -13.02 -5.69
C PRO A 86 -19.13 -12.92 -4.18
N GLY A 87 -18.34 -11.96 -3.70
CA GLY A 87 -18.06 -11.75 -2.28
C GLY A 87 -17.67 -10.32 -1.97
N PHE A 88 -17.86 -9.94 -0.70
CA PHE A 88 -17.47 -8.63 -0.20
C PHE A 88 -16.14 -8.67 0.54
N GLY A 89 -15.30 -7.71 0.28
CA GLY A 89 -14.01 -7.49 0.93
C GLY A 89 -13.22 -6.41 0.23
N VAL A 90 -11.98 -6.21 0.69
CA VAL A 90 -11.07 -5.23 0.07
C VAL A 90 -10.71 -5.62 -1.36
N ILE A 91 -10.68 -4.64 -2.23
CA ILE A 91 -10.23 -4.75 -3.63
C ILE A 91 -9.20 -3.66 -3.94
N GLY A 92 -8.57 -3.73 -5.10
CA GLY A 92 -7.54 -2.79 -5.53
C GLY A 92 -6.13 -3.31 -5.29
N ASP A 93 -5.24 -2.46 -4.79
CA ASP A 93 -3.83 -2.82 -4.57
C ASP A 93 -3.62 -3.62 -3.27
N ILE A 94 -4.14 -4.84 -3.25
CA ILE A 94 -4.06 -5.75 -2.11
C ILE A 94 -2.61 -6.10 -1.77
N ALA A 95 -1.72 -6.15 -2.76
CA ALA A 95 -0.30 -6.47 -2.56
C ALA A 95 0.43 -5.43 -1.71
N SER A 96 -0.07 -4.19 -1.62
CA SER A 96 0.48 -3.14 -0.77
C SER A 96 0.14 -3.29 0.71
N LEU A 97 -0.84 -4.14 1.06
CA LEU A 97 -1.29 -4.33 2.43
C LEU A 97 -0.26 -5.10 3.25
N GLN A 98 0.16 -4.53 4.37
CA GLN A 98 1.05 -5.15 5.37
C GLN A 98 0.28 -5.71 6.55
N GLN A 99 -0.80 -5.02 6.94
CA GLN A 99 -1.74 -5.45 7.98
C GLN A 99 -3.15 -5.21 7.49
N TYR A 100 -4.06 -6.10 7.83
CA TYR A 100 -5.45 -6.02 7.43
C TYR A 100 -6.35 -6.75 8.42
N SER A 101 -7.47 -6.16 8.72
CA SER A 101 -8.58 -6.84 9.41
C SER A 101 -9.91 -6.23 8.97
N ILE A 102 -10.94 -7.05 8.86
CA ILE A 102 -12.30 -6.62 8.58
C ILE A 102 -13.28 -7.39 9.44
N ASP A 103 -14.28 -6.68 9.96
CA ASP A 103 -15.44 -7.24 10.65
C ASP A 103 -16.72 -6.74 9.98
N ILE A 104 -17.66 -7.62 9.78
CA ILE A 104 -18.97 -7.31 9.17
C ILE A 104 -20.08 -7.68 10.15
N TYR A 105 -21.05 -6.79 10.30
CA TYR A 105 -22.16 -6.92 11.24
C TYR A 105 -23.51 -6.79 10.51
N ASN A 106 -24.48 -7.59 10.93
CA ASN A 106 -25.86 -7.43 10.47
C ASN A 106 -26.56 -6.27 11.21
N ARG A 107 -27.81 -5.98 10.82
CA ARG A 107 -28.63 -4.94 11.45
C ARG A 107 -28.94 -5.16 12.94
N TYR A 108 -28.72 -6.37 13.45
CA TYR A 108 -28.90 -6.71 14.86
C TYR A 108 -27.62 -6.56 15.68
N GLY A 109 -26.53 -6.11 15.06
CA GLY A 109 -25.23 -5.96 15.72
C GLY A 109 -24.44 -7.27 15.88
N GLN A 110 -24.90 -8.35 15.25
CA GLN A 110 -24.18 -9.63 15.26
C GLN A 110 -23.06 -9.61 14.22
N LYS A 111 -21.88 -10.05 14.63
CA LYS A 111 -20.74 -10.22 13.71
C LYS A 111 -21.00 -11.44 12.82
N VAL A 112 -21.13 -11.22 11.53
CA VAL A 112 -21.42 -12.26 10.54
C VAL A 112 -20.19 -12.73 9.78
N PHE A 113 -19.12 -11.94 9.79
CA PHE A 113 -17.85 -12.27 9.15
C PHE A 113 -16.70 -11.53 9.81
N SER A 114 -15.54 -12.18 9.83
CA SER A 114 -14.27 -11.58 10.27
C SER A 114 -13.12 -12.22 9.51
N SER A 115 -12.14 -11.42 9.08
CA SER A 115 -10.95 -11.92 8.42
C SER A 115 -9.77 -10.97 8.61
N THR A 116 -8.57 -11.55 8.68
CA THR A 116 -7.30 -10.83 8.59
C THR A 116 -6.58 -11.09 7.24
N ASP A 117 -7.18 -11.92 6.40
CA ASP A 117 -6.68 -12.22 5.05
C ASP A 117 -7.41 -11.35 4.01
N PRO A 118 -6.71 -10.43 3.32
CA PRO A 118 -7.33 -9.56 2.34
C PRO A 118 -7.85 -10.30 1.09
N ASN A 119 -7.42 -11.53 0.86
CA ASN A 119 -7.91 -12.37 -0.23
C ASN A 119 -9.22 -13.09 0.13
N LYS A 120 -9.53 -13.20 1.41
CA LYS A 120 -10.74 -13.86 1.87
C LYS A 120 -11.94 -12.90 1.84
N LYS A 121 -12.91 -13.21 0.99
CA LYS A 121 -14.15 -12.44 0.81
C LYS A 121 -15.29 -13.08 1.61
N TRP A 122 -16.23 -12.25 2.08
CA TRP A 122 -17.47 -12.74 2.65
C TRP A 122 -18.47 -13.10 1.55
N ASP A 123 -19.02 -14.27 1.61
CA ASP A 123 -19.93 -14.86 0.61
C ASP A 123 -21.42 -14.56 0.87
N GLY A 124 -21.73 -13.71 1.84
CA GLY A 124 -23.10 -13.37 2.22
C GLY A 124 -23.79 -14.41 3.11
N ARG A 125 -23.03 -15.36 3.68
CA ARG A 125 -23.55 -16.40 4.58
C ARG A 125 -23.22 -16.09 6.03
N PHE A 126 -24.11 -16.49 6.93
CA PHE A 126 -23.88 -16.49 8.37
C PHE A 126 -24.16 -17.88 8.93
N LYS A 127 -23.15 -18.50 9.56
CA LYS A 127 -23.19 -19.89 10.04
C LYS A 127 -23.63 -20.89 8.96
N GLY A 128 -23.16 -20.69 7.72
CA GLY A 128 -23.48 -21.54 6.59
C GLY A 128 -24.84 -21.28 5.94
N VAL A 129 -25.65 -20.38 6.48
CA VAL A 129 -26.98 -20.03 5.97
C VAL A 129 -26.91 -18.73 5.17
N PRO A 130 -27.44 -18.69 3.92
CA PRO A 130 -27.50 -17.45 3.17
C PRO A 130 -28.28 -16.38 3.92
N SER A 131 -27.70 -15.17 4.03
CA SER A 131 -28.37 -14.01 4.61
C SER A 131 -29.41 -13.44 3.64
N ASP A 132 -30.47 -12.85 4.17
CA ASP A 132 -31.46 -12.12 3.38
C ASP A 132 -30.85 -10.86 2.75
N MET A 133 -31.50 -10.34 1.70
CA MET A 133 -31.16 -9.04 1.14
C MET A 133 -31.33 -7.97 2.20
N GLN A 134 -30.23 -7.38 2.62
CA GLN A 134 -30.19 -6.31 3.62
C GLN A 134 -28.88 -5.54 3.50
N THR A 135 -28.81 -4.47 4.27
CA THR A 135 -27.59 -3.69 4.44
C THR A 135 -26.85 -4.16 5.68
N PHE A 136 -25.54 -4.39 5.54
CA PHE A 136 -24.61 -4.74 6.60
C PHE A 136 -23.70 -3.57 6.88
N ILE A 137 -23.12 -3.52 8.08
CA ILE A 137 -22.10 -2.54 8.46
C ILE A 137 -20.76 -3.25 8.54
N TRP A 138 -19.73 -2.63 7.99
CA TRP A 138 -18.38 -3.16 8.06
C TRP A 138 -17.40 -2.16 8.68
N PHE A 139 -16.39 -2.71 9.33
CA PHE A 139 -15.25 -1.98 9.87
C PHE A 139 -13.97 -2.65 9.39
N ALA A 140 -13.06 -1.89 8.81
CA ALA A 140 -11.77 -2.39 8.38
C ALA A 140 -10.65 -1.53 8.95
N THR A 141 -9.57 -2.20 9.33
CA THR A 141 -8.32 -1.57 9.75
C THR A 141 -7.20 -2.14 8.91
N TYR A 142 -6.37 -1.30 8.32
CA TYR A 142 -5.29 -1.74 7.45
C TYR A 142 -4.13 -0.76 7.43
N THR A 143 -2.96 -1.28 7.06
CA THR A 143 -1.75 -0.51 6.79
C THR A 143 -1.23 -0.86 5.42
N GLN A 144 -1.11 0.13 4.54
CA GLN A 144 -0.43 -0.02 3.26
C GLN A 144 1.06 0.29 3.43
N ARG A 145 1.89 -0.30 2.58
CA ARG A 145 3.35 -0.09 2.61
C ARG A 145 3.67 1.40 2.59
N GLY A 146 4.45 1.84 3.60
CA GLY A 146 4.90 3.22 3.72
C GLY A 146 3.82 4.22 4.14
N ARG A 147 2.60 3.80 4.48
CA ARG A 147 1.52 4.65 4.99
C ARG A 147 1.19 4.36 6.44
N ILE A 148 0.53 5.29 7.10
CA ILE A 148 0.02 5.10 8.47
C ILE A 148 -1.21 4.18 8.46
N LYS A 149 -1.49 3.58 9.63
CA LYS A 149 -2.68 2.76 9.84
C LYS A 149 -3.96 3.53 9.54
N GLN A 150 -4.83 2.93 8.73
CA GLN A 150 -6.14 3.45 8.36
C GLN A 150 -7.24 2.65 9.03
N THR A 151 -8.29 3.33 9.48
CA THR A 151 -9.54 2.72 9.92
C THR A 151 -10.66 3.24 9.04
N ARG A 152 -11.40 2.33 8.40
CA ARG A 152 -12.54 2.67 7.55
C ARG A 152 -13.76 1.90 7.98
N LYS A 153 -14.91 2.52 7.80
CA LYS A 153 -16.23 1.93 8.05
C LYS A 153 -17.18 2.31 6.94
N GLY A 154 -18.18 1.52 6.74
CA GLY A 154 -19.19 1.78 5.74
C GLY A 154 -20.32 0.77 5.78
N THR A 155 -21.16 0.83 4.78
CA THR A 155 -22.27 -0.09 4.58
C THR A 155 -22.05 -0.90 3.31
N ILE A 156 -22.59 -2.12 3.30
CA ILE A 156 -22.61 -3.00 2.14
C ILE A 156 -24.01 -3.57 1.98
N THR A 157 -24.55 -3.51 0.77
CA THR A 157 -25.85 -4.07 0.44
C THR A 157 -25.68 -5.41 -0.26
N LEU A 158 -26.27 -6.45 0.30
CA LEU A 158 -26.36 -7.77 -0.32
C LEU A 158 -27.57 -7.80 -1.23
N ILE A 159 -27.36 -8.13 -2.50
CA ILE A 159 -28.37 -8.22 -3.56
C ILE A 159 -28.42 -9.67 -4.07
N ARG A 160 -29.59 -10.19 -4.35
CA ARG A 160 -29.82 -11.52 -4.92
C ARG A 160 -30.73 -11.46 -6.14
#